data_c27347cb9913a1e6dd254ea0d3654226
#
_entry.id   c27347cb9913a1e6dd254ea0d3654226
#
_cell.length_a   1.000
_cell.length_b   1.000
_cell.length_c   1.000
_cell.angle_alpha   90.00
_cell.angle_beta   90.00
_cell.angle_gamma   90.00
#
_symmetry.space_group_name_H-M   'P 1'
#
loop_
_entity.id
_entity.type
_entity.pdbx_description
1 polymer ?
#
loop_
_entity_poly.entity_id
_entity_poly.type
_entity_poly.pdbx_seq_one_letter_code
_entity_poly.pdbx_strand_id
1 'polypeptide(L)'
;MAKFINPFTDIGFKRIFGQEISKPLIIDFLNSLMEGEEHIEDITFLDKEQPALYEDDRSLIYDIYCRTERGHNIIVEMQNKSQPYFKNRSIYYVSEAIARQGERGSSWQYAIDAVYLVAFLNFSPIDFDKKFRTDVTLTDKETHKMFSDKVRMTFMQLPLFAKEADNCDNDFDKWIYVLKNMETLTRLPWAAKSSVFQRLEQIADVASLTKRERMKYDEGLRKYRDTLSVLEGAKQDGLA
;
A
#
# COMPACT_ATOMS: atom_id res chain seq x y z
N MET A 1 8.94 -7.27 -24.41
CA MET A 1 9.22 -6.69 -23.09
C MET A 1 7.94 -6.04 -22.57
N ALA A 2 7.67 -6.12 -21.27
CA ALA A 2 6.55 -5.40 -20.69
C ALA A 2 6.71 -3.89 -20.96
N LYS A 3 5.60 -3.20 -21.29
CA LYS A 3 5.58 -1.75 -21.50
C LYS A 3 5.68 -1.03 -20.18
N PHE A 4 4.97 -1.52 -19.16
CA PHE A 4 4.90 -0.88 -17.85
C PHE A 4 5.73 -1.62 -16.81
N ILE A 5 6.15 -0.87 -15.80
CA ILE A 5 6.82 -1.42 -14.63
C ILE A 5 5.87 -2.35 -13.87
N ASN A 6 6.45 -3.38 -13.23
CA ASN A 6 5.69 -4.22 -12.32
C ASN A 6 5.54 -3.50 -10.97
N PRO A 7 4.29 -3.16 -10.54
CA PRO A 7 4.04 -2.44 -9.28
C PRO A 7 4.37 -3.27 -8.03
N PHE A 8 4.54 -4.58 -8.16
CA PHE A 8 4.88 -5.45 -7.03
C PHE A 8 6.39 -5.53 -6.74
N THR A 9 7.21 -4.83 -7.51
CA THR A 9 8.61 -4.59 -7.14
C THR A 9 8.72 -3.37 -6.22
N ASP A 10 9.67 -3.37 -5.29
CA ASP A 10 9.91 -2.22 -4.39
C ASP A 10 10.06 -0.90 -5.17
N ILE A 11 10.83 -0.94 -6.25
CA ILE A 11 11.04 0.23 -7.10
C ILE A 11 9.78 0.62 -7.86
N GLY A 12 9.03 -0.35 -8.39
CA GLY A 12 7.79 -0.09 -9.11
C GLY A 12 6.74 0.54 -8.21
N PHE A 13 6.56 -0.02 -7.01
CA PHE A 13 5.62 0.50 -6.02
C PHE A 13 5.95 1.95 -5.60
N LYS A 14 7.22 2.17 -5.22
CA LYS A 14 7.70 3.50 -4.81
C LYS A 14 7.65 4.52 -5.94
N ARG A 15 7.84 4.10 -7.19
CA ARG A 15 7.70 5.00 -8.34
C ARG A 15 6.26 5.42 -8.59
N ILE A 16 5.32 4.52 -8.41
CA ILE A 16 3.89 4.79 -8.62
C ILE A 16 3.31 5.62 -7.46
N PHE A 17 3.71 5.34 -6.21
CA PHE A 17 3.05 5.89 -5.03
C PHE A 17 3.95 6.66 -4.07
N GLY A 18 5.28 6.55 -4.18
CA GLY A 18 6.20 7.02 -3.15
C GLY A 18 7.11 8.18 -3.57
N GLN A 19 6.78 8.95 -4.60
CA GLN A 19 7.59 10.06 -5.10
C GLN A 19 6.75 11.32 -5.28
N GLU A 20 7.35 12.51 -5.16
CA GLU A 20 6.66 13.79 -5.37
C GLU A 20 6.00 13.88 -6.75
N ILE A 21 6.65 13.36 -7.80
CA ILE A 21 6.08 13.34 -9.15
C ILE A 21 4.81 12.49 -9.26
N SER A 22 4.68 11.47 -8.41
CA SER A 22 3.54 10.55 -8.38
C SER A 22 2.53 10.84 -7.26
N LYS A 23 2.72 11.93 -6.51
CA LYS A 23 1.84 12.37 -5.43
C LYS A 23 0.34 12.42 -5.82
N PRO A 24 -0.06 12.95 -6.99
CA PRO A 24 -1.45 12.89 -7.41
C PRO A 24 -2.01 11.48 -7.58
N LEU A 25 -1.15 10.49 -7.87
CA LEU A 25 -1.59 9.10 -8.04
C LEU A 25 -1.97 8.45 -6.70
N ILE A 26 -1.15 8.64 -5.67
CA ILE A 26 -1.47 8.10 -4.34
C ILE A 26 -2.67 8.81 -3.72
N ILE A 27 -2.83 10.12 -3.92
CA ILE A 27 -4.00 10.86 -3.46
C ILE A 27 -5.28 10.32 -4.10
N ASP A 28 -5.30 10.16 -5.42
CA ASP A 28 -6.46 9.63 -6.13
C ASP A 28 -6.78 8.19 -5.70
N PHE A 29 -5.75 7.34 -5.58
CA PHE A 29 -5.93 5.98 -5.05
C PHE A 29 -6.53 5.98 -3.64
N LEU A 30 -5.98 6.77 -2.72
CA LEU A 30 -6.46 6.84 -1.34
C LEU A 30 -7.91 7.38 -1.26
N ASN A 31 -8.23 8.40 -2.05
CA ASN A 31 -9.61 8.91 -2.16
C ASN A 31 -10.57 7.87 -2.72
N SER A 32 -10.15 7.07 -3.70
CA SER A 32 -10.96 5.98 -4.23
C SER A 32 -11.16 4.83 -3.22
N LEU A 33 -10.15 4.56 -2.40
CA LEU A 33 -10.20 3.55 -1.33
C LEU A 33 -11.15 3.98 -0.20
N MET A 34 -11.17 5.28 0.12
CA MET A 34 -11.92 5.90 1.21
C MET A 34 -13.17 6.64 0.71
N GLU A 35 -13.75 6.19 -0.41
CA GLU A 35 -14.94 6.80 -0.98
C GLU A 35 -16.08 6.91 0.05
N GLY A 36 -16.70 8.10 0.13
CA GLY A 36 -17.74 8.42 1.10
C GLY A 36 -17.19 8.92 2.45
N GLU A 37 -15.88 9.00 2.59
CA GLU A 37 -15.21 9.59 3.74
C GLU A 37 -14.67 10.99 3.42
N GLU A 38 -13.83 11.49 4.31
CA GLU A 38 -13.18 12.78 4.14
C GLU A 38 -12.18 12.79 2.97
N HIS A 39 -12.36 13.74 2.04
CA HIS A 39 -11.51 13.85 0.85
C HIS A 39 -10.12 14.38 1.20
N ILE A 40 -9.08 13.69 0.74
CA ILE A 40 -7.69 14.11 0.84
C ILE A 40 -7.39 15.06 -0.31
N GLU A 41 -6.99 16.29 0.01
CA GLU A 41 -6.59 17.31 -0.98
C GLU A 41 -5.09 17.28 -1.26
N ASP A 42 -4.30 17.07 -0.21
CA ASP A 42 -2.84 17.01 -0.30
C ASP A 42 -2.23 16.04 0.72
N ILE A 43 -0.99 15.62 0.44
CA ILE A 43 -0.17 14.83 1.38
C ILE A 43 1.25 15.38 1.43
N THR A 44 1.92 15.14 2.54
CA THR A 44 3.37 15.31 2.68
C THR A 44 3.99 13.94 2.92
N PHE A 45 4.99 13.56 2.11
CA PHE A 45 5.76 12.35 2.38
C PHE A 45 6.62 12.56 3.62
N LEU A 46 6.59 11.59 4.51
CA LEU A 46 7.38 11.56 5.74
C LEU A 46 8.56 10.59 5.57
N ASP A 47 9.53 10.69 6.49
CA ASP A 47 10.62 9.73 6.51
C ASP A 47 10.05 8.33 6.80
N LYS A 48 10.27 7.43 5.87
CA LYS A 48 9.85 6.03 5.98
C LYS A 48 10.74 5.22 6.94
N GLU A 49 11.97 5.67 7.15
CA GLU A 49 12.91 5.06 8.10
C GLU A 49 12.69 5.68 9.48
N GLN A 50 12.05 4.92 10.33
CA GLN A 50 11.80 5.31 11.71
C GLN A 50 12.92 4.77 12.59
N PRO A 51 13.83 5.62 13.11
CA PRO A 51 14.93 5.15 13.96
C PRO A 51 14.38 4.49 15.21
N ALA A 52 15.16 3.57 15.78
CA ALA A 52 14.84 2.95 17.06
C ALA A 52 14.61 4.01 18.15
N LEU A 53 13.61 3.81 18.99
CA LEU A 53 13.35 4.69 20.14
C LEU A 53 14.32 4.43 21.30
N TYR A 54 14.84 3.20 21.39
CA TYR A 54 15.80 2.76 22.41
C TYR A 54 16.98 2.05 21.73
N GLU A 55 18.14 1.99 22.43
CA GLU A 55 19.41 1.47 21.87
C GLU A 55 19.32 0.04 21.30
N ASP A 56 18.45 -0.81 21.87
CA ASP A 56 18.29 -2.22 21.48
C ASP A 56 17.08 -2.46 20.56
N ASP A 57 16.32 -1.43 20.21
CA ASP A 57 15.15 -1.54 19.34
C ASP A 57 15.55 -1.65 17.86
N ARG A 58 14.68 -2.28 17.09
CA ARG A 58 14.81 -2.31 15.63
C ARG A 58 14.22 -1.04 15.02
N SER A 59 14.96 -0.43 14.08
CA SER A 59 14.39 0.60 13.23
C SER A 59 13.24 0.02 12.41
N LEU A 60 12.18 0.81 12.24
CA LEU A 60 11.06 0.46 11.37
C LEU A 60 11.27 1.10 10.01
N ILE A 61 10.93 0.36 8.97
CA ILE A 61 10.97 0.88 7.59
C ILE A 61 9.61 0.61 6.98
N TYR A 62 8.91 1.68 6.64
CA TYR A 62 7.67 1.63 5.88
C TYR A 62 7.98 1.69 4.38
N ASP A 63 7.12 1.11 3.54
CA ASP A 63 7.26 1.28 2.10
C ASP A 63 6.97 2.73 1.71
N ILE A 64 5.82 3.26 2.17
CA ILE A 64 5.43 4.66 2.02
C ILE A 64 4.84 5.14 3.35
N TYR A 65 5.24 6.32 3.76
CA TYR A 65 4.68 7.00 4.93
C TYR A 65 4.36 8.45 4.55
N CYS A 66 3.12 8.87 4.74
CA CYS A 66 2.70 10.21 4.42
C CYS A 66 1.69 10.74 5.44
N ARG A 67 1.50 12.06 5.42
CA ARG A 67 0.55 12.78 6.26
C ARG A 67 -0.34 13.64 5.39
N THR A 68 -1.65 13.58 5.61
CA THR A 68 -2.62 14.42 4.92
C THR A 68 -2.57 15.86 5.43
N GLU A 69 -3.18 16.81 4.71
CA GLU A 69 -3.33 18.21 5.13
C GLU A 69 -4.09 18.35 6.46
N ARG A 70 -4.87 17.35 6.83
CA ARG A 70 -5.64 17.29 8.09
C ARG A 70 -4.90 16.61 9.23
N GLY A 71 -3.65 16.23 9.01
CA GLY A 71 -2.79 15.62 10.01
C GLY A 71 -2.87 14.08 10.08
N HIS A 72 -3.74 13.41 9.34
CA HIS A 72 -3.82 11.93 9.37
C HIS A 72 -2.57 11.31 8.79
N ASN A 73 -1.97 10.38 9.53
CA ASN A 73 -0.81 9.63 9.10
C ASN A 73 -1.24 8.37 8.33
N ILE A 74 -0.66 8.14 7.17
CA ILE A 74 -1.00 6.99 6.33
C ILE A 74 0.27 6.20 6.04
N ILE A 75 0.23 4.92 6.38
CA ILE A 75 1.26 3.93 6.06
C ILE A 75 0.71 3.08 4.91
N VAL A 76 1.46 2.99 3.82
CA VAL A 76 1.08 2.12 2.70
C VAL A 76 2.16 1.07 2.48
N GLU A 77 1.76 -0.19 2.48
CA GLU A 77 2.64 -1.36 2.45
C GLU A 77 2.33 -2.27 1.26
N MET A 78 3.36 -2.82 0.62
CA MET A 78 3.25 -3.84 -0.42
C MET A 78 3.92 -5.13 0.02
N GLN A 79 3.15 -6.20 0.15
CA GLN A 79 3.64 -7.49 0.60
C GLN A 79 3.49 -8.55 -0.50
N ASN A 80 4.63 -9.14 -0.92
CA ASN A 80 4.66 -10.11 -2.01
C ASN A 80 4.67 -11.57 -1.56
N LYS A 81 4.90 -11.83 -0.29
CA LYS A 81 4.91 -13.19 0.28
C LYS A 81 4.31 -13.20 1.67
N SER A 82 3.68 -14.32 2.00
CA SER A 82 3.19 -14.54 3.35
C SER A 82 4.35 -14.46 4.35
N GLN A 83 4.13 -13.73 5.41
CA GLN A 83 5.06 -13.63 6.52
C GLN A 83 4.33 -14.05 7.78
N PRO A 84 4.94 -14.91 8.60
CA PRO A 84 4.42 -15.19 9.93
C PRO A 84 4.24 -13.86 10.68
N TYR A 85 3.17 -13.79 11.47
CA TYR A 85 2.91 -12.62 12.32
C TYR A 85 2.60 -11.31 11.58
N PHE A 86 2.14 -11.34 10.32
CA PHE A 86 1.86 -10.12 9.56
C PHE A 86 0.79 -9.23 10.25
N LYS A 87 -0.27 -9.82 10.82
CA LYS A 87 -1.25 -9.09 11.64
C LYS A 87 -0.60 -8.36 12.82
N ASN A 88 0.26 -9.05 13.56
CA ASN A 88 0.94 -8.48 14.72
C ASN A 88 1.88 -7.34 14.28
N ARG A 89 2.58 -7.52 13.16
CA ARG A 89 3.44 -6.47 12.58
C ARG A 89 2.62 -5.23 12.18
N SER A 90 1.46 -5.42 11.58
CA SER A 90 0.58 -4.31 11.19
C SER A 90 0.10 -3.53 12.41
N ILE A 91 -0.30 -4.22 13.49
CA ILE A 91 -0.67 -3.60 14.76
C ILE A 91 0.53 -2.84 15.35
N TYR A 92 1.71 -3.46 15.35
CA TYR A 92 2.93 -2.84 15.87
C TYR A 92 3.28 -1.57 15.09
N TYR A 93 3.21 -1.58 13.76
CA TYR A 93 3.46 -0.41 12.91
C TYR A 93 2.53 0.77 13.24
N VAL A 94 1.23 0.51 13.37
CA VAL A 94 0.25 1.53 13.74
C VAL A 94 0.49 2.04 15.15
N SER A 95 0.77 1.15 16.10
CA SER A 95 1.04 1.51 17.50
C SER A 95 2.29 2.40 17.62
N GLU A 96 3.35 2.09 16.91
CA GLU A 96 4.57 2.90 16.87
C GLU A 96 4.31 4.30 16.27
N ALA A 97 3.56 4.36 15.16
CA ALA A 97 3.21 5.65 14.55
C ALA A 97 2.32 6.51 15.47
N ILE A 98 1.52 5.91 16.35
CA ILE A 98 0.76 6.60 17.38
C ILE A 98 1.70 7.03 18.52
N ALA A 99 2.53 6.13 19.03
CA ALA A 99 3.42 6.40 20.17
C ALA A 99 4.40 7.54 19.88
N ARG A 100 4.85 7.65 18.63
CA ARG A 100 5.76 8.72 18.18
C ARG A 100 5.13 10.11 18.12
N GLN A 101 3.81 10.21 18.25
CA GLN A 101 3.12 11.51 18.36
C GLN A 101 3.14 12.06 19.79
N GLY A 102 3.55 11.23 20.75
CA GLY A 102 3.61 11.64 22.15
C GLY A 102 4.63 12.75 22.39
N GLU A 103 4.20 13.84 23.00
CA GLU A 103 5.05 14.95 23.40
C GLU A 103 5.45 14.83 24.87
N ARG A 104 6.66 15.32 25.20
CA ARG A 104 7.13 15.37 26.58
C ARG A 104 6.55 16.61 27.27
N GLY A 105 6.03 16.44 28.47
CA GLY A 105 5.57 17.54 29.31
C GLY A 105 4.12 17.38 29.78
N SER A 106 3.77 18.14 30.82
CA SER A 106 2.42 18.07 31.44
C SER A 106 1.31 18.76 30.64
N SER A 107 1.66 19.49 29.59
CA SER A 107 0.71 20.20 28.72
C SER A 107 0.10 19.32 27.63
N TRP A 108 0.72 18.17 27.34
CA TRP A 108 0.18 17.25 26.34
C TRP A 108 -1.08 16.54 26.84
N GLN A 109 -2.19 16.70 26.14
CA GLN A 109 -3.50 16.20 26.50
C GLN A 109 -3.91 14.93 25.71
N TYR A 110 -2.93 14.11 25.29
CA TYR A 110 -3.16 12.92 24.48
C TYR A 110 -3.85 13.22 23.13
N ALA A 111 -3.66 14.41 22.57
CA ALA A 111 -4.11 14.75 21.24
C ALA A 111 -3.28 13.99 20.22
N ILE A 112 -3.87 12.93 19.65
CA ILE A 112 -3.25 12.11 18.62
C ILE A 112 -3.98 12.28 17.29
N ASP A 113 -3.23 12.35 16.22
CA ASP A 113 -3.75 12.26 14.87
C ASP A 113 -4.03 10.81 14.50
N ALA A 114 -4.95 10.60 13.56
CA ALA A 114 -5.26 9.26 13.09
C ALA A 114 -4.07 8.60 12.38
N VAL A 115 -3.98 7.28 12.50
CA VAL A 115 -3.01 6.45 11.78
C VAL A 115 -3.77 5.38 11.01
N TYR A 116 -3.65 5.41 9.68
CA TYR A 116 -4.24 4.45 8.78
C TYR A 116 -3.15 3.60 8.14
N LEU A 117 -3.35 2.29 8.10
CA LEU A 117 -2.47 1.36 7.40
C LEU A 117 -3.23 0.76 6.21
N VAL A 118 -2.65 0.87 5.03
CA VAL A 118 -3.17 0.32 3.77
C VAL A 118 -2.19 -0.72 3.26
N ALA A 119 -2.57 -1.98 3.22
CA ALA A 119 -1.69 -3.08 2.84
C ALA A 119 -2.18 -3.80 1.58
N PHE A 120 -1.36 -3.80 0.54
CA PHE A 120 -1.52 -4.64 -0.63
C PHE A 120 -0.87 -6.00 -0.38
N LEU A 121 -1.66 -7.07 -0.43
CA LEU A 121 -1.18 -8.44 -0.22
C LEU A 121 -1.24 -9.20 -1.55
N ASN A 122 -0.08 -9.49 -2.14
CA ASN A 122 0.00 -10.30 -3.36
C ASN A 122 -0.08 -11.81 -3.06
N PHE A 123 -0.78 -12.16 -2.00
CA PHE A 123 -1.07 -13.51 -1.52
C PHE A 123 -2.32 -13.48 -0.64
N SER A 124 -2.85 -14.66 -0.29
CA SER A 124 -3.94 -14.79 0.69
C SER A 124 -3.39 -15.42 1.97
N PRO A 125 -3.26 -14.66 3.08
CA PRO A 125 -2.81 -15.22 4.34
C PRO A 125 -3.77 -16.28 4.87
N ILE A 126 -3.23 -17.33 5.49
CA ILE A 126 -4.03 -18.47 6.00
C ILE A 126 -4.98 -18.02 7.11
N ASP A 127 -4.57 -17.04 7.91
CA ASP A 127 -5.28 -16.53 9.08
C ASP A 127 -6.22 -15.34 8.76
N PHE A 128 -6.43 -15.04 7.47
CA PHE A 128 -7.41 -14.05 7.00
C PHE A 128 -8.63 -14.74 6.41
N ASP A 129 -9.80 -14.09 6.50
CA ASP A 129 -10.97 -14.49 5.74
C ASP A 129 -10.67 -14.41 4.23
N LYS A 130 -11.23 -15.35 3.48
CA LYS A 130 -11.08 -15.38 2.00
C LYS A 130 -12.00 -14.33 1.36
N LYS A 131 -11.67 -13.05 1.55
CA LYS A 131 -12.32 -11.91 0.92
C LYS A 131 -11.27 -10.92 0.41
N PHE A 132 -11.60 -10.22 -0.66
CA PHE A 132 -10.65 -9.29 -1.29
C PHE A 132 -10.20 -8.17 -0.34
N ARG A 133 -11.14 -7.51 0.36
CA ARG A 133 -10.88 -6.39 1.25
C ARG A 133 -11.29 -6.71 2.69
N THR A 134 -10.42 -6.37 3.62
CA THR A 134 -10.69 -6.43 5.07
C THR A 134 -10.36 -5.08 5.68
N ASP A 135 -11.37 -4.44 6.25
CA ASP A 135 -11.21 -3.20 7.02
C ASP A 135 -11.31 -3.53 8.51
N VAL A 136 -10.33 -3.03 9.26
CA VAL A 136 -10.22 -3.21 10.71
C VAL A 136 -10.30 -1.84 11.37
N THR A 137 -11.19 -1.70 12.33
CA THR A 137 -11.43 -0.46 13.09
C THR A 137 -11.55 -0.77 14.58
N LEU A 138 -11.41 0.25 15.42
CA LEU A 138 -11.68 0.13 16.86
C LEU A 138 -13.17 0.28 17.12
N THR A 139 -13.82 -0.80 17.55
CA THR A 139 -15.26 -0.84 17.83
C THR A 139 -15.56 -1.40 19.21
N ASP A 140 -16.64 -0.94 19.82
CA ASP A 140 -17.19 -1.56 21.01
C ASP A 140 -17.71 -2.97 20.69
N LYS A 141 -17.31 -3.96 21.50
CA LYS A 141 -17.60 -5.37 21.22
C LYS A 141 -19.08 -5.73 21.29
N GLU A 142 -19.84 -5.06 22.14
CA GLU A 142 -21.27 -5.36 22.35
C GLU A 142 -22.15 -4.60 21.39
N THR A 143 -21.89 -3.30 21.24
CA THR A 143 -22.74 -2.40 20.45
C THR A 143 -22.33 -2.31 18.99
N HIS A 144 -21.13 -2.80 18.62
CA HIS A 144 -20.47 -2.65 17.33
C HIS A 144 -20.34 -1.20 16.84
N LYS A 145 -20.50 -0.23 17.74
CA LYS A 145 -20.27 1.18 17.42
C LYS A 145 -18.79 1.49 17.39
N MET A 146 -18.39 2.37 16.49
CA MET A 146 -17.00 2.85 16.44
C MET A 146 -16.64 3.50 17.79
N PHE A 147 -15.58 2.98 18.41
CA PHE A 147 -15.02 3.55 19.66
C PHE A 147 -14.11 4.73 19.35
N SER A 148 -13.30 4.62 18.30
CA SER A 148 -12.40 5.66 17.84
C SER A 148 -12.09 5.49 16.34
N ASP A 149 -12.00 6.61 15.63
CA ASP A 149 -11.59 6.72 14.23
C ASP A 149 -10.07 6.85 14.05
N LYS A 150 -9.33 6.89 15.16
CA LYS A 150 -7.87 7.14 15.16
C LYS A 150 -7.05 5.98 14.63
N VAL A 151 -7.60 4.78 14.53
CA VAL A 151 -6.93 3.60 14.01
C VAL A 151 -7.78 2.92 12.96
N ARG A 152 -7.19 2.72 11.78
CA ARG A 152 -7.76 1.91 10.71
C ARG A 152 -6.68 1.10 10.03
N MET A 153 -6.99 -0.15 9.69
CA MET A 153 -6.12 -0.97 8.85
C MET A 153 -6.95 -1.58 7.72
N THR A 154 -6.54 -1.38 6.49
CA THR A 154 -7.17 -1.95 5.30
C THR A 154 -6.21 -2.92 4.64
N PHE A 155 -6.66 -4.17 4.48
CA PHE A 155 -5.90 -5.23 3.82
C PHE A 155 -6.59 -5.64 2.53
N MET A 156 -5.85 -5.66 1.42
CA MET A 156 -6.35 -6.03 0.09
C MET A 156 -5.63 -7.29 -0.39
N GLN A 157 -6.34 -8.43 -0.43
CA GLN A 157 -5.83 -9.70 -0.94
C GLN A 157 -5.96 -9.74 -2.47
N LEU A 158 -4.95 -9.24 -3.18
CA LEU A 158 -4.99 -9.05 -4.63
C LEU A 158 -5.33 -10.32 -5.44
N PRO A 159 -4.91 -11.55 -5.04
CA PRO A 159 -5.33 -12.75 -5.74
C PRO A 159 -6.86 -12.98 -5.75
N LEU A 160 -7.58 -12.43 -4.77
CA LEU A 160 -9.04 -12.56 -4.67
C LEU A 160 -9.82 -11.48 -5.42
N PHE A 161 -9.15 -10.50 -6.02
CA PHE A 161 -9.78 -9.56 -6.93
C PHE A 161 -9.98 -10.22 -8.29
N ALA A 162 -11.25 -10.46 -8.67
CA ALA A 162 -11.61 -11.21 -9.87
C ALA A 162 -12.35 -10.39 -10.94
N LYS A 163 -12.46 -9.05 -10.75
CA LYS A 163 -13.14 -8.20 -11.74
C LYS A 163 -12.27 -7.99 -12.99
N GLU A 164 -12.89 -8.14 -14.15
CA GLU A 164 -12.32 -7.72 -15.42
C GLU A 164 -12.54 -6.23 -15.67
N ALA A 165 -11.83 -5.65 -16.64
CA ALA A 165 -11.86 -4.21 -16.91
C ALA A 165 -13.29 -3.67 -17.09
N ASP A 166 -14.14 -4.38 -17.84
CA ASP A 166 -15.51 -3.98 -18.15
C ASP A 166 -16.46 -4.03 -16.93
N ASN A 167 -16.03 -4.68 -15.85
CA ASN A 167 -16.78 -4.84 -14.60
C ASN A 167 -16.25 -3.95 -13.46
N CYS A 168 -15.30 -3.05 -13.76
CA CYS A 168 -14.76 -2.09 -12.78
C CYS A 168 -15.63 -0.81 -12.81
N ASP A 169 -16.64 -0.76 -11.93
CA ASP A 169 -17.65 0.28 -11.93
C ASP A 169 -17.21 1.58 -11.22
N ASN A 170 -16.31 1.48 -10.28
CA ASN A 170 -15.77 2.60 -9.49
C ASN A 170 -14.25 2.77 -9.68
N ASP A 171 -13.70 3.88 -9.23
CA ASP A 171 -12.30 4.20 -9.41
C ASP A 171 -11.38 3.30 -8.59
N PHE A 172 -11.83 2.83 -7.43
CA PHE A 172 -11.07 1.86 -6.64
C PHE A 172 -10.88 0.52 -7.38
N ASP A 173 -11.94 -0.04 -7.98
CA ASP A 173 -11.83 -1.24 -8.80
C ASP A 173 -10.87 -1.06 -9.97
N LYS A 174 -10.94 0.10 -10.65
CA LYS A 174 -10.04 0.45 -11.76
C LYS A 174 -8.58 0.48 -11.31
N TRP A 175 -8.29 1.08 -10.15
CA TRP A 175 -6.97 1.09 -9.56
C TRP A 175 -6.45 -0.32 -9.30
N ILE A 176 -7.25 -1.17 -8.65
CA ILE A 176 -6.84 -2.55 -8.33
C ILE A 176 -6.63 -3.37 -9.60
N TYR A 177 -7.52 -3.24 -10.58
CA TYR A 177 -7.37 -3.90 -11.87
C TYR A 177 -6.06 -3.52 -12.56
N VAL A 178 -5.78 -2.21 -12.64
CA VAL A 178 -4.56 -1.72 -13.30
C VAL A 178 -3.32 -2.21 -12.56
N LEU A 179 -3.25 -2.06 -11.24
CA LEU A 179 -2.09 -2.53 -10.47
C LEU A 179 -1.86 -4.03 -10.64
N LYS A 180 -2.93 -4.84 -10.57
CA LYS A 180 -2.83 -6.29 -10.70
C LYS A 180 -2.35 -6.74 -12.09
N ASN A 181 -2.76 -6.04 -13.14
CA ASN A 181 -2.54 -6.47 -14.53
C ASN A 181 -1.47 -5.65 -15.27
N MET A 182 -0.87 -4.63 -14.64
CA MET A 182 -0.01 -3.63 -15.28
C MET A 182 1.13 -4.25 -16.10
N GLU A 183 1.77 -5.31 -15.62
CA GLU A 183 2.90 -5.95 -16.31
C GLU A 183 2.51 -6.54 -17.67
N THR A 184 1.26 -6.95 -17.83
CA THR A 184 0.74 -7.57 -19.07
C THR A 184 0.05 -6.59 -20.00
N LEU A 185 -0.32 -5.41 -19.51
CA LEU A 185 -1.01 -4.40 -20.28
C LEU A 185 -0.06 -3.71 -21.26
N THR A 186 -0.55 -3.46 -22.49
CA THR A 186 0.13 -2.62 -23.49
C THR A 186 -0.37 -1.18 -23.45
N ARG A 187 -1.54 -0.95 -22.87
CA ARG A 187 -2.18 0.34 -22.64
C ARG A 187 -3.06 0.25 -21.40
N LEU A 188 -3.10 1.31 -20.59
CA LEU A 188 -4.03 1.35 -19.47
C LEU A 188 -5.46 1.61 -19.96
N PRO A 189 -6.47 0.81 -19.57
CA PRO A 189 -7.82 0.83 -20.14
C PRO A 189 -8.49 2.21 -20.09
N TRP A 190 -8.26 2.98 -19.05
CA TRP A 190 -8.94 4.27 -18.80
C TRP A 190 -8.07 5.50 -19.05
N ALA A 191 -6.82 5.35 -19.51
CA ALA A 191 -5.89 6.47 -19.71
C ALA A 191 -6.42 7.54 -20.69
N ALA A 192 -7.22 7.14 -21.68
CA ALA A 192 -7.81 8.08 -22.63
C ALA A 192 -8.91 8.98 -22.03
N LYS A 193 -9.50 8.60 -20.88
CA LYS A 193 -10.64 9.30 -20.27
C LYS A 193 -10.33 9.86 -18.88
N SER A 194 -9.20 9.51 -18.28
CA SER A 194 -8.79 9.92 -16.95
C SER A 194 -7.38 10.49 -16.97
N SER A 195 -7.22 11.73 -16.52
CA SER A 195 -5.91 12.39 -16.41
C SER A 195 -4.97 11.66 -15.43
N VAL A 196 -5.53 11.01 -14.40
CA VAL A 196 -4.78 10.24 -13.41
C VAL A 196 -4.20 8.97 -14.05
N PHE A 197 -5.01 8.19 -14.77
CA PHE A 197 -4.52 7.00 -15.48
C PHE A 197 -3.60 7.35 -16.64
N GLN A 198 -3.79 8.51 -17.29
CA GLN A 198 -2.84 9.02 -18.28
C GLN A 198 -1.48 9.34 -17.63
N ARG A 199 -1.48 9.98 -16.47
CA ARG A 199 -0.26 10.26 -15.71
C ARG A 199 0.41 8.98 -15.21
N LEU A 200 -0.39 8.01 -14.74
CA LEU A 200 0.10 6.69 -14.36
C LEU A 200 0.78 5.99 -15.55
N GLU A 201 0.18 6.03 -16.74
CA GLU A 201 0.76 5.45 -17.95
C GLU A 201 2.14 6.03 -18.25
N GLN A 202 2.31 7.35 -18.11
CA GLN A 202 3.58 8.04 -18.32
C GLN A 202 4.64 7.68 -17.26
N ILE A 203 4.25 7.67 -16.00
CA ILE A 203 5.17 7.40 -14.86
C ILE A 203 5.60 5.93 -14.86
N ALA A 204 4.66 5.03 -15.17
CA ALA A 204 4.90 3.59 -15.15
C ALA A 204 5.55 3.04 -16.43
N ASP A 205 5.71 3.84 -17.48
CA ASP A 205 6.36 3.39 -18.71
C ASP A 205 7.84 3.05 -18.44
N VAL A 206 8.22 1.82 -18.76
CA VAL A 206 9.59 1.33 -18.59
C VAL A 206 10.59 2.18 -19.41
N ALA A 207 10.16 2.74 -20.52
CA ALA A 207 11.00 3.61 -21.34
C ALA A 207 11.29 4.96 -20.68
N SER A 208 10.49 5.38 -19.70
CA SER A 208 10.71 6.62 -18.95
C SER A 208 11.79 6.51 -17.86
N LEU A 209 12.28 5.29 -17.58
CA LEU A 209 13.30 5.05 -16.58
C LEU A 209 14.67 5.54 -17.06
N THR A 210 15.38 6.28 -16.22
CA THR A 210 16.80 6.56 -16.42
C THR A 210 17.60 5.24 -16.41
N LYS A 211 18.81 5.25 -16.97
CA LYS A 211 19.69 4.05 -16.98
C LYS A 211 19.89 3.47 -15.57
N ARG A 212 20.06 4.34 -14.57
CA ARG A 212 20.25 3.92 -13.16
C ARG A 212 18.99 3.31 -12.56
N GLU A 213 17.83 3.92 -12.80
CA GLU A 213 16.55 3.41 -12.36
C GLU A 213 16.23 2.08 -13.04
N ARG A 214 16.52 1.97 -14.34
CA ARG A 214 16.33 0.74 -15.10
C ARG A 214 17.13 -0.42 -14.54
N MET A 215 18.41 -0.20 -14.23
CA MET A 215 19.25 -1.25 -13.62
C MET A 215 18.69 -1.73 -12.28
N LYS A 216 18.28 -0.81 -11.42
CA LYS A 216 17.68 -1.13 -10.14
C LYS A 216 16.33 -1.86 -10.31
N TYR A 217 15.52 -1.42 -11.26
CA TYR A 217 14.24 -2.06 -11.57
C TYR A 217 14.44 -3.49 -12.07
N ASP A 218 15.34 -3.70 -13.02
CA ASP A 218 15.64 -5.03 -13.57
C ASP A 218 16.17 -6.00 -12.48
N GLU A 219 16.95 -5.51 -11.52
CA GLU A 219 17.39 -6.27 -10.34
C GLU A 219 16.21 -6.61 -9.43
N GLY A 220 15.37 -5.64 -9.11
CA GLY A 220 14.16 -5.82 -8.30
C GLY A 220 13.18 -6.81 -8.94
N LEU A 221 12.99 -6.70 -10.25
CA LEU A 221 12.11 -7.60 -11.00
C LEU A 221 12.62 -9.04 -11.01
N ARG A 222 13.94 -9.26 -11.11
CA ARG A 222 14.53 -10.60 -10.96
C ARG A 222 14.24 -11.17 -9.58
N LYS A 223 14.55 -10.42 -8.51
CA LYS A 223 14.29 -10.84 -7.12
C LYS A 223 12.80 -11.18 -6.89
N TYR A 224 11.90 -10.38 -7.46
CA TYR A 224 10.47 -10.64 -7.40
C TYR A 224 10.10 -11.97 -8.07
N ARG A 225 10.56 -12.20 -9.30
CA ARG A 225 10.30 -13.44 -10.07
C ARG A 225 10.91 -14.67 -9.41
N ASP A 226 12.12 -14.56 -8.87
CA ASP A 226 12.77 -15.65 -8.11
C ASP A 226 11.93 -16.01 -6.87
N THR A 227 11.39 -15.00 -6.17
CA THR A 227 10.50 -15.23 -5.01
C THR A 227 9.22 -15.98 -5.43
N LEU A 228 8.60 -15.59 -6.54
CA LEU A 228 7.39 -16.28 -7.03
C LEU A 228 7.70 -17.72 -7.43
N SER A 229 8.81 -17.97 -8.11
CA SER A 229 9.23 -19.33 -8.51
C SER A 229 9.45 -20.25 -7.31
N VAL A 230 10.09 -19.74 -6.25
CA VAL A 230 10.28 -20.47 -5.00
C VAL A 230 8.94 -20.80 -4.31
N LEU A 231 8.02 -19.83 -4.26
CA LEU A 231 6.69 -20.05 -3.68
C LEU A 231 5.85 -21.06 -4.47
N GLU A 232 5.96 -21.02 -5.80
CA GLU A 232 5.25 -21.97 -6.67
C GLU A 232 5.82 -23.38 -6.53
N GLY A 233 7.14 -23.52 -6.50
CA GLY A 233 7.80 -24.80 -6.22
C GLY A 233 7.37 -25.39 -4.87
N ALA A 234 7.39 -24.58 -3.79
CA ALA A 234 6.97 -25.02 -2.47
C ALA A 234 5.51 -25.48 -2.43
N LYS A 235 4.61 -24.83 -3.20
CA LYS A 235 3.21 -25.29 -3.33
C LYS A 235 3.08 -26.63 -4.06
N GLN A 236 3.87 -26.83 -5.12
CA GLN A 236 3.87 -28.09 -5.88
C GLN A 236 4.42 -29.24 -5.04
N ASP A 237 5.41 -28.96 -4.21
CA ASP A 237 6.00 -29.94 -3.30
C ASP A 237 5.15 -30.23 -2.05
N GLY A 238 4.00 -29.55 -1.88
CA GLY A 238 3.10 -29.74 -0.74
C GLY A 238 3.62 -29.13 0.58
N LEU A 239 4.56 -28.21 0.50
CA LEU A 239 5.22 -27.57 1.64
C LEU A 239 4.61 -26.21 1.99
N ALA A 240 3.56 -25.75 1.30
CA ALA A 240 2.92 -24.44 1.46
C ALA A 240 1.46 -24.54 1.92
#